data_eb6ef142187c7c5393a79ffeca6e592a
#
_entry.id   eb6ef142187c7c5393a79ffeca6e592a
#
_cell.length_a   1.000
_cell.length_b   1.000
_cell.length_c   1.000
_cell.angle_alpha   90.00
_cell.angle_beta   90.00
_cell.angle_gamma   90.00
#
_symmetry.space_group_name_H-M   'P 1'
#
loop_
_entity.id
_entity.type
_entity.pdbx_description
1 polymer ?
#
loop_
_entity_poly.entity_id
_entity_poly.type
_entity_poly.pdbx_seq_one_letter_code
_entity_poly.pdbx_strand_id
1 'polypeptide(L)'
;MESKNTCSGISDQELGSKKKKTKKSKNNDVRSKPNILVTGTPGTGKTTLCKKLQEKRPNLKWINVGEFAKTNNCLGDWDSQYECHDIDEDKLIDDLEDAMAEGNVVLEHHVTDIFPERWFDAVFVLRTDNTQLFDRLQSRNYNEKKLDDNVQCEIFQTILDEARDSYKAEIVHEIRSDVIEDVDKNTNNISLWIDNWISNNS
;
A
#
# COMPACT_ATOMS: atom_id res chain seq x y z
N MET A 1 -25.02 5.67 -14.30
CA MET A 1 -24.93 6.29 -12.96
C MET A 1 -23.66 5.77 -12.35
N GLU A 2 -22.56 6.50 -12.52
CA GLU A 2 -21.23 6.12 -12.04
C GLU A 2 -21.07 6.70 -10.64
N SER A 3 -21.05 5.83 -9.62
CA SER A 3 -20.64 6.23 -8.28
C SER A 3 -19.17 5.80 -8.10
N LYS A 4 -18.26 6.74 -8.27
CA LYS A 4 -16.88 6.58 -7.84
C LYS A 4 -16.87 6.67 -6.31
N ASN A 5 -16.86 5.54 -5.63
CA ASN A 5 -16.55 5.45 -4.21
C ASN A 5 -15.09 5.11 -4.05
N THR A 6 -14.26 6.14 -4.12
CA THR A 6 -12.89 6.04 -3.61
C THR A 6 -12.94 6.15 -2.09
N CYS A 7 -12.22 5.28 -1.37
CA CYS A 7 -12.04 5.34 0.08
C CYS A 7 -11.16 6.51 0.54
N SER A 8 -11.11 7.58 -0.23
CA SER A 8 -10.53 8.87 0.11
C SER A 8 -11.56 9.93 -0.16
N GLY A 9 -12.04 10.61 0.88
CA GLY A 9 -12.90 11.77 0.75
C GLY A 9 -12.14 12.90 0.09
N ILE A 10 -12.28 13.07 -1.22
CA ILE A 10 -11.80 14.26 -1.92
C ILE A 10 -12.99 15.20 -2.06
N SER A 11 -12.94 16.30 -1.32
CA SER A 11 -13.81 17.44 -1.56
C SER A 11 -13.30 18.20 -2.79
N ASP A 12 -14.13 18.30 -3.83
CA ASP A 12 -13.90 19.20 -4.96
C ASP A 12 -13.87 20.65 -4.47
N GLN A 13 -12.67 21.22 -4.33
CA GLN A 13 -12.49 22.66 -4.29
C GLN A 13 -11.20 23.09 -4.99
N GLU A 14 -11.41 23.83 -6.06
CA GLU A 14 -10.60 24.87 -6.69
C GLU A 14 -9.17 24.53 -7.17
N LEU A 15 -9.09 24.49 -8.52
CA LEU A 15 -7.89 24.63 -9.35
C LEU A 15 -7.11 25.92 -9.02
N GLY A 16 -6.20 25.86 -8.09
CA GLY A 16 -5.18 26.87 -7.86
C GLY A 16 -3.86 26.41 -8.45
N SER A 17 -3.46 27.01 -9.59
CA SER A 17 -2.18 26.71 -10.25
C SER A 17 -1.01 27.04 -9.33
N LYS A 18 -0.44 26.04 -8.65
CA LYS A 18 0.84 26.16 -7.92
C LYS A 18 2.00 25.73 -8.82
N LYS A 19 2.91 26.67 -9.06
CA LYS A 19 4.18 26.47 -9.79
C LYS A 19 4.95 25.29 -9.17
N LYS A 20 5.12 24.20 -9.93
CA LYS A 20 6.04 23.10 -9.61
C LYS A 20 7.46 23.65 -9.50
N LYS A 21 8.04 23.67 -8.31
CA LYS A 21 9.49 23.80 -8.11
C LYS A 21 10.11 22.48 -8.58
N THR A 22 10.75 22.51 -9.74
CA THR A 22 11.59 21.41 -10.24
C THR A 22 12.76 21.22 -9.30
N LYS A 23 12.67 20.24 -8.40
CA LYS A 23 13.85 19.70 -7.70
C LYS A 23 14.71 18.95 -8.73
N LYS A 24 16.01 19.25 -8.75
CA LYS A 24 17.03 18.61 -9.61
C LYS A 24 16.92 17.11 -9.52
N SER A 25 16.87 16.43 -10.67
CA SER A 25 17.04 14.98 -10.78
C SER A 25 18.36 14.58 -10.13
N LYS A 26 18.29 13.93 -8.95
CA LYS A 26 19.40 13.12 -8.46
C LYS A 26 19.53 11.94 -9.44
N ASN A 27 20.76 11.61 -9.82
CA ASN A 27 21.10 10.51 -10.70
C ASN A 27 20.28 9.26 -10.34
N ASN A 28 19.81 8.55 -11.38
CA ASN A 28 19.28 7.20 -11.25
C ASN A 28 20.41 6.24 -10.83
N ASP A 29 20.84 6.30 -9.58
CA ASP A 29 21.63 5.22 -9.00
C ASP A 29 20.70 4.01 -8.90
N VAL A 30 21.00 2.96 -9.68
CA VAL A 30 20.27 1.71 -9.66
C VAL A 30 20.35 1.15 -8.25
N ARG A 31 19.19 1.01 -7.59
CA ARG A 31 19.13 0.42 -6.24
C ARG A 31 19.69 -1.00 -6.28
N SER A 32 20.48 -1.35 -5.29
CA SER A 32 21.06 -2.69 -5.14
C SER A 32 20.06 -3.70 -4.53
N LYS A 33 18.92 -3.23 -4.01
CA LYS A 33 17.86 -4.03 -3.40
C LYS A 33 16.49 -3.47 -3.76
N PRO A 34 15.50 -4.35 -3.96
CA PRO A 34 14.19 -3.91 -4.40
C PRO A 34 13.39 -3.23 -3.30
N ASN A 35 12.46 -2.39 -3.72
CA ASN A 35 11.33 -1.93 -2.92
C ASN A 35 10.06 -2.63 -3.37
N ILE A 36 9.22 -2.99 -2.43
CA ILE A 36 7.93 -3.62 -2.69
C ILE A 36 6.80 -2.86 -2.00
N LEU A 37 5.65 -2.78 -2.68
CA LEU A 37 4.39 -2.34 -2.08
C LEU A 37 3.56 -3.57 -1.72
N VAL A 38 3.06 -3.62 -0.49
CA VAL A 38 2.04 -4.59 -0.05
C VAL A 38 0.75 -3.84 0.18
N THR A 39 -0.25 -4.11 -0.66
CA THR A 39 -1.53 -3.42 -0.67
C THR A 39 -2.72 -4.39 -0.66
N GLY A 40 -3.93 -3.86 -0.67
CA GLY A 40 -5.19 -4.60 -0.63
C GLY A 40 -6.17 -3.99 0.35
N THR A 41 -7.41 -4.40 0.30
CA THR A 41 -8.50 -3.92 1.17
C THR A 41 -8.13 -4.02 2.66
N PRO A 42 -8.56 -3.08 3.53
CA PRO A 42 -8.43 -3.25 4.98
C PRO A 42 -8.97 -4.61 5.43
N GLY A 43 -8.20 -5.34 6.24
CA GLY A 43 -8.61 -6.70 6.70
C GLY A 43 -8.00 -7.87 5.93
N THR A 44 -7.38 -7.66 4.77
CA THR A 44 -6.78 -8.74 3.93
C THR A 44 -5.48 -9.33 4.49
N GLY A 45 -4.92 -8.80 5.59
CA GLY A 45 -3.76 -9.40 6.25
C GLY A 45 -2.41 -8.78 5.90
N LYS A 46 -2.37 -7.60 5.29
CA LYS A 46 -1.13 -6.86 4.93
C LYS A 46 -0.12 -6.80 6.07
N THR A 47 -0.53 -6.28 7.21
CA THR A 47 0.33 -6.13 8.40
C THR A 47 0.90 -7.46 8.88
N THR A 48 0.10 -8.52 8.85
CA THR A 48 0.56 -9.86 9.25
C THR A 48 1.63 -10.39 8.30
N LEU A 49 1.44 -10.20 6.99
CA LEU A 49 2.40 -10.58 5.97
C LEU A 49 3.69 -9.78 6.10
N CYS A 50 3.61 -8.45 6.21
CA CYS A 50 4.77 -7.58 6.33
C CYS A 50 5.59 -7.89 7.58
N LYS A 51 4.92 -8.16 8.71
CA LYS A 51 5.58 -8.55 9.96
C LYS A 51 6.35 -9.86 9.80
N LYS A 52 5.72 -10.92 9.26
CA LYS A 52 6.40 -12.20 8.99
C LYS A 52 7.55 -12.07 7.99
N LEU A 53 7.38 -11.21 6.97
CA LEU A 53 8.42 -10.94 6.00
C LEU A 53 9.63 -10.26 6.66
N GLN A 54 9.41 -9.29 7.53
CA GLN A 54 10.48 -8.64 8.29
C GLN A 54 11.15 -9.60 9.29
N GLU A 55 10.40 -10.46 9.97
CA GLU A 55 10.97 -11.50 10.85
C GLU A 55 11.90 -12.45 10.07
N LYS A 56 11.49 -12.83 8.85
CA LYS A 56 12.29 -13.67 7.95
C LYS A 56 13.49 -12.96 7.36
N ARG A 57 13.38 -11.65 7.12
CA ARG A 57 14.38 -10.78 6.50
C ARG A 57 14.64 -9.55 7.40
N PRO A 58 15.41 -9.69 8.48
CA PRO A 58 15.58 -8.62 9.49
C PRO A 58 16.17 -7.32 8.94
N ASN A 59 16.87 -7.39 7.81
CA ASN A 59 17.44 -6.21 7.14
C ASN A 59 16.42 -5.48 6.22
N LEU A 60 15.24 -6.06 5.97
CA LEU A 60 14.19 -5.44 5.18
C LEU A 60 13.50 -4.37 6.05
N LYS A 61 13.44 -3.15 5.55
CA LYS A 61 12.78 -2.05 6.26
C LYS A 61 11.28 -2.09 5.99
N TRP A 62 10.49 -2.46 6.99
CA TRP A 62 9.04 -2.37 6.88
C TRP A 62 8.54 -0.99 7.33
N ILE A 63 7.74 -0.35 6.49
CA ILE A 63 7.07 0.92 6.76
C ILE A 63 5.56 0.72 6.60
N ASN A 64 4.83 0.78 7.72
CA ASN A 64 3.38 0.92 7.69
C ASN A 64 3.04 2.40 7.54
N VAL A 65 2.41 2.78 6.43
CA VAL A 65 2.16 4.19 6.09
C VAL A 65 1.28 4.88 7.11
N GLY A 66 0.26 4.20 7.65
CA GLY A 66 -0.60 4.80 8.67
C GLY A 66 0.15 5.12 9.97
N GLU A 67 1.03 4.25 10.43
CA GLU A 67 1.88 4.50 11.61
C GLU A 67 2.98 5.53 11.31
N PHE A 68 3.54 5.50 10.12
CA PHE A 68 4.52 6.48 9.66
C PHE A 68 3.92 7.89 9.62
N ALA A 69 2.72 8.04 9.04
CA ALA A 69 2.02 9.31 8.95
C ALA A 69 1.72 9.91 10.34
N LYS A 70 1.29 9.07 11.30
CA LYS A 70 1.10 9.50 12.70
C LYS A 70 2.38 10.01 13.34
N THR A 71 3.48 9.27 13.16
CA THR A 71 4.77 9.57 13.81
C THR A 71 5.42 10.82 13.23
N ASN A 72 5.22 11.09 11.92
CA ASN A 72 5.87 12.18 11.20
C ASN A 72 4.93 13.40 10.98
N ASN A 73 3.76 13.42 11.66
CA ASN A 73 2.79 14.50 11.54
C ASN A 73 2.33 14.76 10.09
N CYS A 74 2.10 13.68 9.34
CA CYS A 74 1.51 13.71 7.98
C CYS A 74 0.01 13.45 8.02
N LEU A 75 -0.65 13.61 9.17
CA LEU A 75 -2.11 13.48 9.29
C LEU A 75 -2.77 14.82 8.98
N GLY A 76 -3.82 14.78 8.16
CA GLY A 76 -4.74 15.86 7.86
C GLY A 76 -5.97 15.86 8.77
N ASP A 77 -7.11 16.28 8.22
CA ASP A 77 -8.36 16.40 8.94
C ASP A 77 -8.91 15.03 9.38
N TRP A 78 -9.75 15.05 10.43
CA TRP A 78 -10.45 13.87 10.92
C TRP A 78 -11.74 13.63 10.14
N ASP A 79 -11.86 12.47 9.50
CA ASP A 79 -13.10 12.00 8.91
C ASP A 79 -13.90 11.19 9.94
N SER A 80 -15.01 11.76 10.42
CA SER A 80 -15.89 11.13 11.41
C SER A 80 -16.73 9.97 10.84
N GLN A 81 -16.91 9.90 9.52
CA GLN A 81 -17.68 8.86 8.85
C GLN A 81 -16.87 7.56 8.75
N TYR A 82 -15.59 7.68 8.44
CA TYR A 82 -14.67 6.56 8.33
C TYR A 82 -13.79 6.36 9.57
N GLU A 83 -13.93 7.25 10.56
CA GLU A 83 -13.15 7.20 11.81
C GLU A 83 -11.65 7.08 11.55
N CYS A 84 -11.13 7.93 10.67
CA CYS A 84 -9.73 8.02 10.31
C CYS A 84 -9.31 9.48 10.02
N HIS A 85 -8.02 9.72 9.96
CA HIS A 85 -7.47 10.97 9.47
C HIS A 85 -7.15 10.86 7.99
N ASP A 86 -7.36 11.96 7.25
CA ASP A 86 -6.76 12.13 5.95
C ASP A 86 -5.24 12.18 6.05
N ILE A 87 -4.54 11.97 4.95
CA ILE A 87 -3.08 12.01 4.89
C ILE A 87 -2.66 13.23 4.05
N ASP A 88 -1.72 14.01 4.56
CA ASP A 88 -0.96 15.00 3.77
C ASP A 88 -0.01 14.25 2.85
N GLU A 89 -0.48 13.98 1.62
CA GLU A 89 0.22 13.16 0.64
C GLU A 89 1.55 13.78 0.21
N ASP A 90 1.57 15.10 -0.03
CA ASP A 90 2.78 15.81 -0.45
C ASP A 90 3.88 15.66 0.60
N LYS A 91 3.53 15.84 1.88
CA LYS A 91 4.48 15.68 2.98
C LYS A 91 4.90 14.23 3.17
N LEU A 92 3.94 13.29 3.09
CA LEU A 92 4.23 11.85 3.19
C LEU A 92 5.24 11.41 2.13
N ILE A 93 5.05 11.84 0.88
CA ILE A 93 5.95 11.52 -0.24
C ILE A 93 7.34 12.12 -0.02
N ASP A 94 7.41 13.40 0.40
CA ASP A 94 8.69 14.06 0.68
C ASP A 94 9.46 13.35 1.82
N ASP A 95 8.76 12.93 2.88
CA ASP A 95 9.37 12.26 4.04
C ASP A 95 9.81 10.81 3.75
N LEU A 96 9.18 10.14 2.76
CA LEU A 96 9.53 8.78 2.35
C LEU A 96 10.62 8.72 1.27
N GLU A 97 10.84 9.78 0.49
CA GLU A 97 11.71 9.78 -0.71
C GLU A 97 13.10 9.22 -0.44
N ASP A 98 13.76 9.64 0.65
CA ASP A 98 15.12 9.18 0.95
C ASP A 98 15.16 7.67 1.27
N ALA A 99 14.17 7.16 2.03
CA ALA A 99 14.09 5.75 2.36
C ALA A 99 13.82 4.90 1.10
N MET A 100 12.96 5.38 0.21
CA MET A 100 12.65 4.69 -1.05
C MET A 100 13.82 4.74 -2.03
N ALA A 101 14.64 5.80 -1.99
CA ALA A 101 15.86 5.89 -2.80
C ALA A 101 16.96 4.94 -2.34
N GLU A 102 17.08 4.69 -1.03
CA GLU A 102 18.03 3.69 -0.47
C GLU A 102 17.70 2.25 -0.91
N GLY A 103 16.42 1.94 -1.06
CA GLY A 103 15.94 0.60 -1.38
C GLY A 103 15.81 -0.33 -0.17
N ASN A 104 15.44 -1.58 -0.42
CA ASN A 104 15.21 -2.62 0.61
C ASN A 104 14.03 -2.30 1.54
N VAL A 105 12.98 -1.70 0.99
CA VAL A 105 11.76 -1.29 1.71
C VAL A 105 10.58 -2.18 1.34
N VAL A 106 9.81 -2.59 2.33
CA VAL A 106 8.42 -3.02 2.16
C VAL A 106 7.52 -1.92 2.68
N LEU A 107 6.78 -1.28 1.79
CA LEU A 107 5.79 -0.27 2.11
C LEU A 107 4.42 -0.94 2.23
N GLU A 108 3.70 -0.69 3.30
CA GLU A 108 2.37 -1.23 3.54
C GLU A 108 1.33 -0.10 3.52
N HIS A 109 0.40 -0.17 2.55
CA HIS A 109 -0.74 0.75 2.50
C HIS A 109 -1.94 0.12 1.79
N HIS A 110 -3.13 0.71 1.96
CA HIS A 110 -4.34 0.27 1.26
C HIS A 110 -4.64 1.10 0.01
N VAL A 111 -4.12 2.32 -0.08
CA VAL A 111 -4.21 3.19 -1.27
C VAL A 111 -2.96 2.99 -2.12
N THR A 112 -3.10 3.01 -3.44
CA THR A 112 -2.01 2.67 -4.38
C THR A 112 -1.57 3.83 -5.26
N ASP A 113 -2.46 4.74 -5.61
CA ASP A 113 -2.29 5.79 -6.62
C ASP A 113 -1.51 7.03 -6.14
N ILE A 114 -1.29 7.15 -4.81
CA ILE A 114 -0.54 8.28 -4.24
C ILE A 114 0.98 8.15 -4.40
N PHE A 115 1.51 6.95 -4.63
CA PHE A 115 2.95 6.72 -4.65
C PHE A 115 3.53 6.75 -6.07
N PRO A 116 4.73 7.33 -6.27
CA PRO A 116 5.41 7.30 -7.57
C PRO A 116 5.72 5.86 -8.02
N GLU A 117 5.37 5.51 -9.27
CA GLU A 117 5.66 4.20 -9.85
C GLU A 117 7.13 3.81 -9.74
N ARG A 118 8.06 4.76 -9.92
CA ARG A 118 9.51 4.54 -9.85
C ARG A 118 10.01 3.99 -8.51
N TRP A 119 9.18 4.05 -7.46
CA TRP A 119 9.58 3.57 -6.14
C TRP A 119 9.58 2.05 -6.03
N PHE A 120 8.76 1.35 -6.81
CA PHE A 120 8.51 -0.06 -6.61
C PHE A 120 9.03 -0.93 -7.76
N ASP A 121 9.56 -2.07 -7.37
CA ASP A 121 10.00 -3.14 -8.25
C ASP A 121 8.96 -4.28 -8.29
N ALA A 122 8.09 -4.36 -7.29
CA ALA A 122 6.89 -5.20 -7.28
C ALA A 122 5.79 -4.60 -6.38
N VAL A 123 4.54 -4.87 -6.75
CA VAL A 123 3.33 -4.52 -6.01
C VAL A 123 2.54 -5.80 -5.74
N PHE A 124 2.41 -6.20 -4.48
CA PHE A 124 1.65 -7.38 -4.07
C PHE A 124 0.29 -6.95 -3.54
N VAL A 125 -0.76 -7.29 -4.29
CA VAL A 125 -2.16 -6.98 -3.94
C VAL A 125 -2.78 -8.19 -3.25
N LEU A 126 -3.02 -8.08 -1.95
CA LEU A 126 -3.65 -9.14 -1.17
C LEU A 126 -5.15 -9.17 -1.43
N ARG A 127 -5.65 -10.35 -1.80
CA ARG A 127 -7.06 -10.61 -2.01
C ARG A 127 -7.55 -11.64 -1.01
N THR A 128 -8.76 -11.43 -0.49
CA THR A 128 -9.36 -12.31 0.52
C THR A 128 -10.80 -12.64 0.12
N ASP A 129 -11.24 -13.86 0.41
CA ASP A 129 -12.64 -14.24 0.28
C ASP A 129 -13.55 -13.30 1.07
N ASN A 130 -14.68 -12.90 0.48
CA ASN A 130 -15.56 -11.88 1.06
C ASN A 130 -16.14 -12.25 2.41
N THR A 131 -16.43 -13.54 2.63
CA THR A 131 -16.91 -14.04 3.94
C THR A 131 -15.83 -13.90 5.00
N GLN A 132 -14.61 -14.32 4.67
CA GLN A 132 -13.45 -14.18 5.56
C GLN A 132 -13.16 -12.72 5.87
N LEU A 133 -13.25 -11.84 4.87
CA LEU A 133 -13.04 -10.42 5.05
C LEU A 133 -14.11 -9.81 5.98
N PHE A 134 -15.38 -10.12 5.73
CA PHE A 134 -16.49 -9.66 6.56
C PHE A 134 -16.28 -10.02 8.03
N ASP A 135 -15.98 -11.30 8.33
CA ASP A 135 -15.76 -11.78 9.68
C ASP A 135 -14.58 -11.05 10.37
N ARG A 136 -13.49 -10.82 9.61
CA ARG A 136 -12.32 -10.09 10.12
C ARG A 136 -12.63 -8.63 10.42
N LEU A 137 -13.39 -7.93 9.56
CA LEU A 137 -13.78 -6.54 9.76
C LEU A 137 -14.79 -6.39 10.90
N GLN A 138 -15.75 -7.31 11.01
CA GLN A 138 -16.70 -7.36 12.11
C GLN A 138 -15.97 -7.54 13.46
N SER A 139 -14.99 -8.44 13.53
CA SER A 139 -14.19 -8.67 14.73
C SER A 139 -13.37 -7.45 15.19
N ARG A 140 -13.12 -6.50 14.27
CA ARG A 140 -12.45 -5.22 14.54
C ARG A 140 -13.39 -4.11 14.98
N ASN A 141 -14.69 -4.41 15.13
CA ASN A 141 -15.74 -3.46 15.49
C ASN A 141 -15.84 -2.27 14.52
N TYR A 142 -15.63 -2.52 13.21
CA TYR A 142 -15.90 -1.48 12.21
C TYR A 142 -17.39 -1.12 12.24
N ASN A 143 -17.70 0.18 12.11
CA ASN A 143 -19.09 0.61 11.95
C ASN A 143 -19.66 0.03 10.64
N GLU A 144 -20.99 -0.07 10.56
CA GLU A 144 -21.71 -0.74 9.46
C GLU A 144 -21.29 -0.18 8.10
N LYS A 145 -21.24 1.15 7.98
CA LYS A 145 -20.86 1.81 6.72
C LYS A 145 -19.43 1.45 6.30
N LYS A 146 -18.46 1.58 7.19
CA LYS A 146 -17.06 1.26 6.93
C LYS A 146 -16.87 -0.22 6.58
N LEU A 147 -17.63 -1.10 7.22
CA LEU A 147 -17.64 -2.53 6.93
C LEU A 147 -18.16 -2.80 5.52
N ASP A 148 -19.34 -2.29 5.18
CA ASP A 148 -19.96 -2.47 3.87
C ASP A 148 -19.11 -1.93 2.74
N ASP A 149 -18.59 -0.71 2.87
CA ASP A 149 -17.73 -0.08 1.87
C ASP A 149 -16.46 -0.89 1.61
N ASN A 150 -15.82 -1.43 2.66
CA ASN A 150 -14.63 -2.27 2.49
C ASN A 150 -14.95 -3.63 1.84
N VAL A 151 -16.06 -4.27 2.20
CA VAL A 151 -16.49 -5.52 1.57
C VAL A 151 -16.83 -5.28 0.08
N GLN A 152 -17.52 -4.20 -0.24
CA GLN A 152 -17.79 -3.83 -1.64
C GLN A 152 -16.50 -3.56 -2.42
N CYS A 153 -15.54 -2.83 -1.82
CA CYS A 153 -14.22 -2.56 -2.41
C CYS A 153 -13.51 -3.88 -2.78
N GLU A 154 -13.59 -4.90 -1.93
CA GLU A 154 -13.01 -6.23 -2.22
C GLU A 154 -13.78 -6.99 -3.30
N ILE A 155 -15.14 -6.96 -3.28
CA ILE A 155 -15.99 -7.60 -4.29
C ILE A 155 -15.69 -7.02 -5.69
N PHE A 156 -15.62 -5.70 -5.79
CA PHE A 156 -15.38 -4.99 -7.05
C PHE A 156 -13.89 -4.95 -7.45
N GLN A 157 -13.01 -5.52 -6.64
CA GLN A 157 -11.56 -5.56 -6.89
C GLN A 157 -10.90 -4.17 -7.01
N THR A 158 -11.51 -3.16 -6.39
CA THR A 158 -11.13 -1.76 -6.56
C THR A 158 -9.63 -1.52 -6.37
N ILE A 159 -9.03 -2.02 -5.28
CA ILE A 159 -7.59 -1.84 -5.01
C ILE A 159 -6.71 -2.56 -6.06
N LEU A 160 -7.16 -3.71 -6.59
CA LEU A 160 -6.42 -4.42 -7.64
C LEU A 160 -6.46 -3.65 -8.96
N ASP A 161 -7.60 -3.11 -9.31
CA ASP A 161 -7.75 -2.33 -10.54
C ASP A 161 -7.00 -0.99 -10.44
N GLU A 162 -7.07 -0.29 -9.29
CA GLU A 162 -6.24 0.90 -9.02
C GLU A 162 -4.74 0.58 -9.14
N ALA A 163 -4.28 -0.55 -8.59
CA ALA A 163 -2.89 -0.96 -8.70
C ALA A 163 -2.47 -1.21 -10.17
N ARG A 164 -3.36 -1.80 -10.98
CA ARG A 164 -3.11 -2.04 -12.41
C ARG A 164 -3.12 -0.77 -13.23
N ASP A 165 -3.89 0.23 -12.82
CA ASP A 165 -3.95 1.54 -13.49
C ASP A 165 -2.76 2.42 -13.11
N SER A 166 -2.22 2.26 -11.89
CA SER A 166 -1.13 3.09 -11.35
C SER A 166 0.26 2.55 -11.65
N TYR A 167 0.40 1.24 -11.91
CA TYR A 167 1.69 0.57 -12.07
C TYR A 167 1.71 -0.32 -13.32
N LYS A 168 2.93 -0.59 -13.85
CA LYS A 168 3.10 -1.54 -14.95
C LYS A 168 2.60 -2.91 -14.57
N ALA A 169 1.89 -3.55 -15.51
CA ALA A 169 1.26 -4.84 -15.28
C ALA A 169 2.25 -5.94 -14.85
N GLU A 170 3.51 -5.87 -15.32
CA GLU A 170 4.56 -6.84 -14.98
C GLU A 170 5.03 -6.81 -13.54
N ILE A 171 4.80 -5.69 -12.82
CA ILE A 171 5.17 -5.59 -11.40
C ILE A 171 3.99 -5.79 -10.44
N VAL A 172 2.74 -5.87 -10.94
CA VAL A 172 1.54 -6.06 -10.11
C VAL A 172 1.22 -7.55 -9.98
N HIS A 173 1.23 -8.05 -8.76
CA HIS A 173 1.01 -9.46 -8.43
C HIS A 173 -0.18 -9.60 -7.48
N GLU A 174 -1.25 -10.26 -7.95
CA GLU A 174 -2.39 -10.64 -7.11
C GLU A 174 -2.03 -11.89 -6.30
N ILE A 175 -2.23 -11.86 -4.98
CA ILE A 175 -1.97 -12.98 -4.07
C ILE A 175 -3.14 -13.22 -3.12
N ARG A 176 -3.51 -14.49 -2.93
CA ARG A 176 -4.58 -14.88 -1.99
C ARG A 176 -4.10 -14.82 -0.55
N SER A 177 -5.01 -14.41 0.35
CA SER A 177 -4.77 -14.27 1.79
C SER A 177 -6.01 -14.67 2.59
N ASP A 178 -6.55 -15.85 2.30
CA ASP A 178 -7.78 -16.34 2.91
C ASP A 178 -7.52 -16.97 4.28
N VAL A 179 -6.47 -17.75 4.40
CA VAL A 179 -6.13 -18.54 5.60
C VAL A 179 -4.70 -18.24 6.08
N ILE A 180 -4.39 -18.68 7.29
CA ILE A 180 -3.08 -18.40 7.89
C ILE A 180 -1.92 -19.05 7.09
N GLU A 181 -2.18 -20.19 6.47
CA GLU A 181 -1.22 -20.91 5.63
C GLU A 181 -0.81 -20.09 4.39
N ASP A 182 -1.72 -19.25 3.87
CA ASP A 182 -1.43 -18.33 2.77
C ASP A 182 -0.37 -17.31 3.16
N VAL A 183 -0.38 -16.85 4.42
CA VAL A 183 0.61 -15.87 4.91
C VAL A 183 2.01 -16.48 4.86
N ASP A 184 2.18 -17.73 5.28
CA ASP A 184 3.49 -18.42 5.26
C ASP A 184 3.96 -18.66 3.83
N LYS A 185 3.05 -19.11 2.95
CA LYS A 185 3.31 -19.31 1.53
C LYS A 185 3.72 -17.99 0.85
N ASN A 186 2.96 -16.91 1.08
CA ASN A 186 3.23 -15.61 0.50
C ASN A 186 4.55 -15.03 1.01
N THR A 187 4.83 -15.15 2.32
CA THR A 187 6.11 -14.75 2.92
C THR A 187 7.29 -15.45 2.24
N ASN A 188 7.18 -16.77 2.00
CA ASN A 188 8.22 -17.55 1.33
C ASN A 188 8.40 -17.11 -0.12
N ASN A 189 7.31 -16.94 -0.86
CA ASN A 189 7.34 -16.56 -2.27
C ASN A 189 7.93 -15.15 -2.46
N ILE A 190 7.51 -14.17 -1.65
CA ILE A 190 8.03 -12.81 -1.72
C ILE A 190 9.51 -12.78 -1.32
N SER A 191 9.91 -13.54 -0.28
CA SER A 191 11.31 -13.64 0.10
C SER A 191 12.17 -14.22 -1.03
N LEU A 192 11.71 -15.26 -1.70
CA LEU A 192 12.41 -15.85 -2.86
C LEU A 192 12.45 -14.87 -4.06
N TRP A 193 11.37 -14.15 -4.30
CA TRP A 193 11.31 -13.12 -5.33
C TRP A 193 12.38 -12.03 -5.09
N ILE A 194 12.53 -11.56 -3.85
CA ILE A 194 13.57 -10.58 -3.46
C ILE A 194 14.97 -11.12 -3.75
N ASP A 195 15.25 -12.41 -3.39
CA ASP A 195 16.56 -13.02 -3.64
C ASP A 195 16.87 -13.13 -5.14
N ASN A 196 15.88 -13.52 -5.94
CA ASN A 196 16.00 -13.58 -7.39
C ASN A 196 16.22 -12.18 -8.00
N TRP A 197 15.48 -11.19 -7.53
CA TRP A 197 15.65 -9.81 -8.00
C TRP A 197 17.07 -9.30 -7.73
N ILE A 198 17.59 -9.49 -6.51
CA ILE A 198 18.95 -9.10 -6.14
C ILE A 198 19.96 -9.81 -7.04
N SER A 199 19.81 -11.12 -7.25
CA SER A 199 20.74 -11.91 -8.08
C SER A 199 20.77 -11.47 -9.54
N ASN A 200 19.65 -10.96 -10.06
CA ASN A 200 19.53 -10.51 -11.45
C ASN A 200 19.99 -9.05 -11.66
N ASN A 201 20.15 -8.27 -10.58
CA ASN A 201 20.49 -6.85 -10.63
C ASN A 201 21.81 -6.52 -9.90
N SER A 202 22.59 -7.53 -9.52
CA SER A 202 23.91 -7.41 -8.84
C SER A 202 25.08 -7.44 -9.80
#